data_1ef3cee9d6bb4fb6250568753e10bbe2
#
_entry.id   1ef3cee9d6bb4fb6250568753e10bbe2
#
_cell.length_a   1.000
_cell.length_b   1.000
_cell.length_c   1.000
_cell.angle_alpha   90.00
_cell.angle_beta   90.00
_cell.angle_gamma   90.00
#
_symmetry.space_group_name_H-M   'P 1'
#
loop_
_entity.id
_entity.type
_entity.pdbx_description
1 polymer ?
#
loop_
_entity_poly.entity_id
_entity_poly.type
_entity_poly.pdbx_seq_one_letter_code
_entity_poly.pdbx_strand_id
1 'polypeptide(L)'
;MEYRSSLDFSRVSSSFLILILILLLFLSSCSPPPPLKETLPRRSWWVDMGRFLSSPHGRFTCSECHADLEEKGVKHPDPKLLGRVSILLYDYKKCERCHPQEYQRYLKGVHAKALVEKKKDAPTCGHCHVTHYVSSGRTRLELGRWMTEMCGVCHPVEKRTYLENYHGKTAALLGYEASAFCTDCHGAHTSLSLKKKEVALDACQKCHPDAPMRFTGFVIHASEEGLKKEEVEKLKKVKIIKWVEIGFGILVFVVLAFFYSHTLVWILRKAHEWLRRG
;
A
#
# COMPACT_ATOMS: atom_id res chain seq x y z
N MET A 1 27.77 48.30 -44.41
CA MET A 1 27.80 46.82 -44.16
C MET A 1 26.70 46.50 -43.13
N GLU A 2 25.50 46.19 -43.65
CA GLU A 2 24.35 45.83 -42.81
C GLU A 2 24.38 44.33 -42.57
N TYR A 3 24.60 43.94 -41.34
CA TYR A 3 24.49 42.55 -40.93
C TYR A 3 23.01 42.21 -40.64
N ARG A 4 22.32 41.72 -41.66
CA ARG A 4 20.96 41.21 -41.54
C ARG A 4 21.00 39.79 -40.96
N SER A 5 20.89 39.64 -39.65
CA SER A 5 20.63 38.35 -39.04
C SER A 5 19.13 38.06 -39.05
N SER A 6 18.67 37.34 -40.08
CA SER A 6 17.36 36.75 -40.13
C SER A 6 17.33 35.57 -39.17
N LEU A 7 16.88 35.79 -37.94
CA LEU A 7 16.53 34.72 -37.02
C LEU A 7 15.27 34.03 -37.58
N ASP A 8 15.46 32.83 -38.03
CA ASP A 8 14.42 31.97 -38.59
C ASP A 8 13.41 31.56 -37.50
N PHE A 9 12.33 32.31 -37.36
CA PHE A 9 11.31 32.15 -36.34
C PHE A 9 10.57 30.82 -36.45
N SER A 10 10.60 30.17 -37.62
CA SER A 10 9.98 28.88 -37.88
C SER A 10 10.65 27.73 -37.09
N ARG A 11 11.96 27.78 -36.93
CA ARG A 11 12.73 26.75 -36.17
C ARG A 11 12.52 26.86 -34.66
N VAL A 12 12.37 28.08 -34.13
CA VAL A 12 12.10 28.29 -32.69
C VAL A 12 10.70 27.81 -32.31
N SER A 13 9.71 28.05 -33.19
CA SER A 13 8.34 27.59 -32.96
C SER A 13 8.25 26.06 -32.92
N SER A 14 8.90 25.36 -33.83
CA SER A 14 8.88 23.88 -33.89
C SER A 14 9.54 23.24 -32.67
N SER A 15 10.70 23.78 -32.23
CA SER A 15 11.40 23.27 -31.07
C SER A 15 10.62 23.48 -29.76
N PHE A 16 9.90 24.61 -29.67
CA PHE A 16 9.07 24.91 -28.49
C PHE A 16 7.83 24.02 -28.44
N LEU A 17 7.19 23.75 -29.57
CA LEU A 17 6.09 22.81 -29.69
C LEU A 17 6.52 21.38 -29.34
N ILE A 18 7.70 20.95 -29.78
CA ILE A 18 8.25 19.64 -29.44
C ILE A 18 8.52 19.56 -27.93
N LEU A 19 9.06 20.61 -27.30
CA LEU A 19 9.32 20.64 -25.86
C LEU A 19 8.03 20.57 -25.05
N ILE A 20 6.97 21.29 -25.47
CA ILE A 20 5.64 21.19 -24.85
C ILE A 20 5.05 19.80 -25.04
N LEU A 21 5.18 19.21 -26.21
CA LEU A 21 4.70 17.86 -26.48
C LEU A 21 5.40 16.81 -25.61
N ILE A 22 6.72 16.93 -25.47
CA ILE A 22 7.52 16.07 -24.58
C ILE A 22 7.08 16.28 -23.12
N LEU A 23 6.88 17.51 -22.69
CA LEU A 23 6.41 17.80 -21.32
C LEU A 23 5.01 17.23 -21.07
N LEU A 24 4.09 17.36 -22.04
CA LEU A 24 2.75 16.77 -21.97
C LEU A 24 2.80 15.23 -21.96
N LEU A 25 3.71 14.63 -22.72
CA LEU A 25 3.93 13.18 -22.71
C LEU A 25 4.49 12.72 -21.34
N PHE A 26 5.42 13.46 -20.75
CA PHE A 26 5.91 13.16 -19.40
C PHE A 26 4.83 13.32 -18.32
N LEU A 27 3.99 14.34 -18.41
CA LEU A 27 2.87 14.55 -17.48
C LEU A 27 1.79 13.47 -17.65
N SER A 28 1.57 12.99 -18.87
CA SER A 28 0.62 11.89 -19.16
C SER A 28 1.13 10.53 -18.67
N SER A 29 2.46 10.34 -18.61
CA SER A 29 3.07 9.09 -18.17
C SER A 29 3.08 8.92 -16.64
N CYS A 30 2.84 9.98 -15.88
CA CYS A 30 2.78 10.00 -14.42
C CYS A 30 1.36 9.81 -13.87
N SER A 31 0.46 9.16 -14.60
CA SER A 31 -0.82 8.77 -14.03
C SER A 31 -0.54 7.74 -12.92
N PRO A 32 -0.97 8.00 -11.68
CA PRO A 32 -0.88 6.99 -10.64
C PRO A 32 -1.63 5.74 -11.14
N PRO A 33 -1.12 4.53 -10.85
CA PRO A 33 -1.83 3.32 -11.20
C PRO A 33 -3.26 3.43 -10.67
N PRO A 34 -4.26 3.01 -11.44
CA PRO A 34 -5.64 3.10 -11.00
C PRO A 34 -5.76 2.46 -9.63
N PRO A 35 -6.43 3.10 -8.68
CA PRO A 35 -6.67 2.51 -7.37
C PRO A 35 -7.29 1.14 -7.61
N LEU A 36 -6.73 0.11 -6.95
CA LEU A 36 -7.30 -1.22 -6.98
C LEU A 36 -8.77 -1.08 -6.58
N LYS A 37 -9.66 -1.17 -7.55
CA LYS A 37 -11.12 -1.09 -7.35
C LYS A 37 -11.68 -2.31 -6.62
N GLU A 38 -10.85 -3.21 -6.11
CA GLU A 38 -11.29 -4.15 -5.10
C GLU A 38 -11.54 -3.37 -3.81
N THR A 39 -12.68 -2.72 -3.75
CA THR A 39 -13.28 -2.36 -2.48
C THR A 39 -13.25 -3.62 -1.64
N LEU A 40 -12.63 -3.54 -0.45
CA LEU A 40 -12.76 -4.58 0.57
C LEU A 40 -14.23 -5.02 0.53
N PRO A 41 -14.51 -6.32 0.36
CA PRO A 41 -15.89 -6.75 0.19
C PRO A 41 -16.66 -6.18 1.37
N ARG A 42 -17.65 -5.35 1.07
CA ARG A 42 -18.60 -4.93 2.10
C ARG A 42 -19.04 -6.22 2.76
N ARG A 43 -18.96 -6.29 4.07
CA ARG A 43 -19.44 -7.43 4.85
C ARG A 43 -20.87 -7.71 4.42
N SER A 44 -21.00 -8.54 3.39
CA SER A 44 -22.27 -8.91 2.79
C SER A 44 -22.68 -10.21 3.45
N TRP A 45 -23.90 -10.28 3.89
CA TRP A 45 -24.53 -11.44 4.51
C TRP A 45 -24.75 -12.59 3.54
N TRP A 46 -24.79 -12.24 2.24
CA TRP A 46 -25.06 -13.18 1.20
C TRP A 46 -23.75 -13.69 0.62
N VAL A 47 -23.63 -14.99 0.59
CA VAL A 47 -22.60 -15.63 -0.20
C VAL A 47 -23.05 -15.57 -1.64
N ASP A 48 -22.28 -14.89 -2.48
CA ASP A 48 -22.44 -14.97 -3.93
C ASP A 48 -21.99 -16.36 -4.38
N MET A 49 -22.96 -17.22 -4.70
CA MET A 49 -22.70 -18.60 -5.05
C MET A 49 -21.88 -18.74 -6.32
N GLY A 50 -22.02 -17.84 -7.29
CA GLY A 50 -21.20 -17.87 -8.51
C GLY A 50 -19.72 -17.63 -8.20
N ARG A 51 -19.43 -16.63 -7.40
CA ARG A 51 -18.06 -16.33 -6.94
C ARG A 51 -17.52 -17.42 -6.00
N PHE A 52 -18.35 -17.96 -5.13
CA PHE A 52 -17.94 -19.05 -4.23
C PHE A 52 -17.57 -20.29 -5.04
N LEU A 53 -18.42 -20.75 -5.93
CA LEU A 53 -18.17 -21.94 -6.74
C LEU A 53 -16.98 -21.81 -7.68
N SER A 54 -16.64 -20.58 -8.08
CA SER A 54 -15.43 -20.30 -8.87
C SER A 54 -14.16 -20.17 -8.02
N SER A 55 -14.27 -20.12 -6.68
CA SER A 55 -13.14 -20.05 -5.78
C SER A 55 -12.52 -21.44 -5.53
N PRO A 56 -11.26 -21.52 -5.06
CA PRO A 56 -10.66 -22.80 -4.65
C PRO A 56 -11.45 -23.56 -3.58
N HIS A 57 -12.28 -22.86 -2.79
CA HIS A 57 -13.14 -23.47 -1.77
C HIS A 57 -14.51 -23.86 -2.30
N GLY A 58 -14.87 -23.53 -3.52
CA GLY A 58 -16.21 -23.78 -4.09
C GLY A 58 -16.60 -25.25 -4.20
N ARG A 59 -15.65 -26.18 -4.06
CA ARG A 59 -15.90 -27.63 -4.01
C ARG A 59 -16.35 -28.16 -2.65
N PHE A 60 -16.25 -27.34 -1.60
CA PHE A 60 -16.62 -27.72 -0.24
C PHE A 60 -18.08 -27.38 0.04
N THR A 61 -18.71 -28.17 0.92
CA THR A 61 -20.03 -27.88 1.43
C THR A 61 -19.97 -26.80 2.53
N CYS A 62 -21.07 -26.12 2.76
CA CYS A 62 -21.14 -25.09 3.82
C CYS A 62 -20.87 -25.69 5.21
N SER A 63 -21.37 -26.90 5.48
CA SER A 63 -21.21 -27.61 6.75
C SER A 63 -19.76 -28.03 7.05
N GLU A 64 -18.92 -28.18 6.07
CA GLU A 64 -17.49 -28.47 6.32
C GLU A 64 -16.78 -27.36 7.08
N CYS A 65 -17.25 -26.12 6.95
CA CYS A 65 -16.75 -24.97 7.68
C CYS A 65 -17.70 -24.47 8.77
N HIS A 66 -19.01 -24.64 8.58
CA HIS A 66 -20.09 -24.10 9.41
C HIS A 66 -20.95 -25.18 10.09
N ALA A 67 -20.37 -26.32 10.46
CA ALA A 67 -21.11 -27.42 11.09
C ALA A 67 -21.85 -27.01 12.36
N ASP A 68 -21.30 -26.07 13.13
CA ASP A 68 -21.90 -25.52 14.34
C ASP A 68 -23.19 -24.73 14.08
N LEU A 69 -23.40 -24.20 12.88
CA LEU A 69 -24.64 -23.53 12.51
C LEU A 69 -25.77 -24.53 12.22
N GLU A 70 -25.45 -25.67 11.62
CA GLU A 70 -26.42 -26.75 11.37
C GLU A 70 -26.84 -27.42 12.67
N GLU A 71 -25.89 -27.75 13.56
CA GLU A 71 -26.17 -28.37 14.86
C GLU A 71 -27.07 -27.53 15.75
N LYS A 72 -26.98 -26.20 15.68
CA LYS A 72 -27.81 -25.27 16.44
C LYS A 72 -29.17 -24.99 15.81
N GLY A 73 -29.49 -25.57 14.67
CA GLY A 73 -30.73 -25.36 13.94
C GLY A 73 -30.93 -23.89 13.52
N VAL A 74 -29.86 -23.12 13.46
CA VAL A 74 -29.90 -21.70 13.07
C VAL A 74 -30.07 -21.63 11.56
N LYS A 75 -31.22 -21.14 11.12
CA LYS A 75 -31.43 -20.83 9.70
C LYS A 75 -30.47 -19.73 9.28
N HIS A 76 -29.58 -20.03 8.38
CA HIS A 76 -28.64 -19.08 7.84
C HIS A 76 -29.29 -18.20 6.76
N PRO A 77 -29.09 -16.90 6.78
CA PRO A 77 -28.50 -16.07 7.84
C PRO A 77 -29.53 -15.62 8.89
N ASP A 78 -29.18 -15.67 10.17
CA ASP A 78 -29.96 -15.00 11.20
C ASP A 78 -29.61 -13.51 11.24
N PRO A 79 -30.54 -12.60 10.90
CA PRO A 79 -30.30 -11.17 10.90
C PRO A 79 -29.82 -10.62 12.25
N LYS A 80 -30.23 -11.19 13.35
CA LYS A 80 -29.86 -10.74 14.70
C LYS A 80 -28.40 -11.03 15.07
N LEU A 81 -27.79 -12.04 14.44
CA LEU A 81 -26.41 -12.41 14.68
C LEU A 81 -25.43 -11.61 13.81
N LEU A 82 -25.89 -11.00 12.76
CA LEU A 82 -25.08 -10.42 11.69
C LEU A 82 -24.51 -9.05 12.00
N GLY A 83 -25.05 -8.33 12.96
CA GLY A 83 -24.52 -7.02 13.37
C GLY A 83 -23.33 -7.12 14.31
N ARG A 84 -23.06 -8.29 14.88
CA ARG A 84 -22.17 -8.35 16.02
C ARG A 84 -20.81 -8.96 15.77
N VAL A 85 -20.58 -9.97 14.97
CA VAL A 85 -19.21 -10.52 14.81
C VAL A 85 -19.15 -11.66 13.78
N SER A 86 -18.72 -11.38 12.57
CA SER A 86 -18.34 -12.42 11.59
C SER A 86 -17.25 -13.37 12.09
N ILE A 87 -16.49 -12.97 13.10
CA ILE A 87 -15.41 -13.72 13.74
C ILE A 87 -15.90 -14.97 14.48
N LEU A 88 -17.09 -14.92 15.04
CA LEU A 88 -17.64 -16.00 15.87
C LEU A 88 -18.49 -17.00 15.08
N LEU A 89 -18.69 -16.77 13.77
CA LEU A 89 -19.53 -17.60 12.94
C LEU A 89 -18.82 -18.80 12.31
N TYR A 90 -17.52 -18.93 12.51
CA TYR A 90 -16.77 -20.11 12.05
C TYR A 90 -15.60 -20.42 12.99
N ASP A 91 -15.29 -21.70 13.09
CA ASP A 91 -14.10 -22.16 13.82
C ASP A 91 -12.88 -22.16 12.89
N TYR A 92 -12.01 -21.14 13.05
CA TYR A 92 -10.79 -21.02 12.26
C TYR A 92 -9.83 -22.22 12.42
N LYS A 93 -9.97 -23.02 13.49
CA LYS A 93 -9.16 -24.24 13.70
C LYS A 93 -9.45 -25.29 12.62
N LYS A 94 -10.63 -25.27 12.00
CA LYS A 94 -10.95 -26.16 10.90
C LYS A 94 -10.07 -25.95 9.67
N CYS A 95 -9.45 -24.78 9.53
CA CYS A 95 -8.51 -24.49 8.44
C CYS A 95 -7.28 -25.41 8.49
N GLU A 96 -6.87 -25.86 9.69
CA GLU A 96 -5.73 -26.74 9.90
C GLU A 96 -5.83 -28.06 9.10
N ARG A 97 -7.04 -28.56 8.89
CA ARG A 97 -7.26 -29.85 8.15
C ARG A 97 -6.66 -29.83 6.75
N CYS A 98 -6.69 -28.68 6.10
CA CYS A 98 -6.21 -28.53 4.72
C CYS A 98 -4.98 -27.62 4.62
N HIS A 99 -4.78 -26.71 5.61
CA HIS A 99 -3.70 -25.73 5.66
C HIS A 99 -2.84 -25.87 6.94
N PRO A 100 -2.29 -27.07 7.23
CA PRO A 100 -1.59 -27.30 8.52
C PRO A 100 -0.34 -26.44 8.68
N GLN A 101 0.39 -26.18 7.59
CA GLN A 101 1.62 -25.40 7.66
C GLN A 101 1.32 -23.93 7.96
N GLU A 102 0.34 -23.34 7.29
CA GLU A 102 -0.09 -21.94 7.49
C GLU A 102 -0.67 -21.77 8.89
N TYR A 103 -1.45 -22.75 9.34
CA TYR A 103 -2.01 -22.75 10.69
C TYR A 103 -0.92 -22.77 11.76
N GLN A 104 0.08 -23.66 11.63
CA GLN A 104 1.22 -23.72 12.57
C GLN A 104 2.08 -22.45 12.55
N ARG A 105 2.24 -21.82 11.38
CA ARG A 105 2.90 -20.50 11.27
C ARG A 105 2.10 -19.43 12.00
N TYR A 106 0.78 -19.40 11.83
CA TYR A 106 -0.12 -18.46 12.51
C TYR A 106 -0.02 -18.60 14.03
N LEU A 107 -0.01 -19.83 14.57
CA LEU A 107 0.08 -20.07 16.01
C LEU A 107 1.37 -19.51 16.63
N LYS A 108 2.45 -19.40 15.88
CA LYS A 108 3.72 -18.80 16.33
C LYS A 108 3.69 -17.27 16.32
N GLY A 109 2.70 -16.67 15.68
CA GLY A 109 2.60 -15.25 15.44
C GLY A 109 2.03 -14.43 16.59
N VAL A 110 2.16 -13.09 16.48
CA VAL A 110 1.63 -12.17 17.50
C VAL A 110 0.11 -12.15 17.54
N HIS A 111 -0.56 -12.39 16.40
CA HIS A 111 -2.01 -12.41 16.35
C HIS A 111 -2.61 -13.59 17.12
N ALA A 112 -2.03 -14.78 16.97
CA ALA A 112 -2.47 -15.94 17.73
C ALA A 112 -2.21 -15.76 19.25
N LYS A 113 -1.08 -15.17 19.63
CA LYS A 113 -0.80 -14.82 21.02
C LYS A 113 -1.82 -13.84 21.59
N ALA A 114 -2.15 -12.81 20.81
CA ALA A 114 -3.17 -11.85 21.20
C ALA A 114 -4.55 -12.50 21.38
N LEU A 115 -4.88 -13.50 20.55
CA LEU A 115 -6.12 -14.25 20.67
C LEU A 115 -6.16 -15.09 21.97
N VAL A 116 -5.05 -15.75 22.31
CA VAL A 116 -4.91 -16.49 23.59
C VAL A 116 -5.06 -15.55 24.78
N GLU A 117 -4.50 -14.35 24.70
CA GLU A 117 -4.63 -13.29 25.70
C GLU A 117 -6.02 -12.65 25.71
N LYS A 118 -6.97 -13.17 24.93
CA LYS A 118 -8.36 -12.66 24.80
C LYS A 118 -8.44 -11.19 24.41
N LYS A 119 -7.49 -10.67 23.64
CA LYS A 119 -7.57 -9.33 23.08
C LYS A 119 -8.74 -9.29 22.08
N LYS A 120 -9.63 -8.32 22.27
CA LYS A 120 -10.95 -8.26 21.64
C LYS A 120 -10.93 -8.30 20.11
N ASP A 121 -9.90 -7.73 19.50
CA ASP A 121 -9.81 -7.54 18.05
C ASP A 121 -8.68 -8.37 17.40
N ALA A 122 -8.25 -9.45 18.07
CA ALA A 122 -7.20 -10.33 17.54
C ALA A 122 -7.70 -11.03 16.26
N PRO A 123 -7.03 -10.85 15.10
CA PRO A 123 -7.50 -11.40 13.84
C PRO A 123 -7.24 -12.91 13.73
N THR A 124 -8.17 -13.61 13.09
CA THR A 124 -8.05 -15.00 12.66
C THR A 124 -7.94 -15.08 11.13
N CYS A 125 -7.93 -16.28 10.57
CA CYS A 125 -7.75 -16.50 9.13
C CYS A 125 -8.70 -15.67 8.26
N GLY A 126 -9.99 -15.66 8.59
CA GLY A 126 -11.01 -14.96 7.82
C GLY A 126 -10.97 -13.43 7.86
N HIS A 127 -10.13 -12.85 8.74
CA HIS A 127 -9.94 -11.40 8.75
C HIS A 127 -9.02 -10.93 7.63
N CYS A 128 -8.05 -11.78 7.26
CA CYS A 128 -7.11 -11.51 6.19
C CYS A 128 -7.53 -12.19 4.89
N HIS A 129 -8.19 -13.34 4.97
CA HIS A 129 -8.66 -14.08 3.81
C HIS A 129 -10.17 -13.96 3.68
N VAL A 130 -10.64 -13.53 2.51
CA VAL A 130 -12.06 -13.58 2.16
C VAL A 130 -12.39 -15.02 1.83
N THR A 131 -12.64 -15.84 2.85
CA THR A 131 -12.68 -17.30 2.77
C THR A 131 -13.67 -17.86 1.74
N HIS A 132 -14.79 -17.16 1.50
CA HIS A 132 -15.75 -17.55 0.46
C HIS A 132 -15.27 -17.22 -0.96
N TYR A 133 -14.38 -16.23 -1.13
CA TYR A 133 -13.98 -15.71 -2.44
C TYR A 133 -12.46 -15.62 -2.55
N VAL A 134 -11.76 -16.62 -2.06
CA VAL A 134 -10.30 -16.68 -2.17
C VAL A 134 -9.93 -16.57 -3.65
N SER A 135 -9.05 -15.66 -3.96
CA SER A 135 -8.48 -15.49 -5.29
C SER A 135 -7.08 -16.07 -5.31
N SER A 136 -6.83 -16.95 -6.27
CA SER A 136 -5.49 -17.41 -6.63
C SER A 136 -5.01 -16.68 -7.88
N GLY A 137 -3.71 -16.54 -8.06
CA GLY A 137 -3.14 -15.97 -9.29
C GLY A 137 -2.85 -14.48 -9.27
N ARG A 138 -2.82 -13.84 -8.09
CA ARG A 138 -2.30 -12.47 -7.97
C ARG A 138 -0.80 -12.45 -8.19
N THR A 139 -0.32 -11.44 -8.91
CA THR A 139 1.11 -11.14 -8.97
C THR A 139 1.64 -10.74 -7.58
N ARG A 140 2.97 -10.78 -7.40
CA ARG A 140 3.59 -10.34 -6.15
C ARG A 140 3.19 -8.91 -5.78
N LEU A 141 3.16 -8.01 -6.75
CA LEU A 141 2.78 -6.62 -6.55
C LEU A 141 1.32 -6.46 -6.13
N GLU A 142 0.40 -7.12 -6.82
CA GLU A 142 -1.02 -7.11 -6.49
C GLU A 142 -1.28 -7.68 -5.10
N LEU A 143 -0.62 -8.79 -4.77
CA LEU A 143 -0.74 -9.41 -3.45
C LEU A 143 -0.18 -8.50 -2.36
N GLY A 144 0.99 -7.90 -2.57
CA GLY A 144 1.62 -6.99 -1.61
C GLY A 144 0.78 -5.75 -1.33
N ARG A 145 0.23 -5.14 -2.38
CA ARG A 145 -0.69 -4.01 -2.27
C ARG A 145 -1.97 -4.39 -1.52
N TRP A 146 -2.57 -5.50 -1.91
CA TRP A 146 -3.77 -6.00 -1.25
C TRP A 146 -3.52 -6.28 0.24
N MET A 147 -2.41 -6.94 0.60
CA MET A 147 -2.03 -7.19 1.99
C MET A 147 -1.78 -5.89 2.76
N THR A 148 -1.18 -4.88 2.13
CA THR A 148 -0.99 -3.56 2.76
C THR A 148 -2.33 -2.91 3.11
N GLU A 149 -3.33 -3.00 2.22
CA GLU A 149 -4.68 -2.53 2.51
C GLU A 149 -5.33 -3.31 3.65
N MET A 150 -5.22 -4.65 3.63
CA MET A 150 -5.80 -5.52 4.66
C MET A 150 -5.18 -5.27 6.04
N CYS A 151 -3.85 -5.18 6.14
CA CYS A 151 -3.17 -4.84 7.38
C CYS A 151 -3.62 -3.46 7.90
N GLY A 152 -3.74 -2.50 7.00
CA GLY A 152 -4.12 -1.13 7.30
C GLY A 152 -5.54 -0.94 7.84
N VAL A 153 -6.42 -1.94 7.73
CA VAL A 153 -7.75 -1.90 8.37
C VAL A 153 -7.64 -1.82 9.88
N CYS A 154 -6.71 -2.57 10.46
CA CYS A 154 -6.46 -2.60 11.91
C CYS A 154 -5.22 -1.80 12.32
N HIS A 155 -4.30 -1.56 11.39
CA HIS A 155 -3.03 -0.85 11.58
C HIS A 155 -2.94 0.41 10.70
N PRO A 156 -3.85 1.39 10.86
CA PRO A 156 -3.94 2.55 9.96
C PRO A 156 -2.73 3.48 10.07
N VAL A 157 -2.11 3.61 11.23
CA VAL A 157 -0.92 4.44 11.43
C VAL A 157 0.29 3.81 10.76
N GLU A 158 0.49 2.51 10.98
CA GLU A 158 1.56 1.73 10.37
C GLU A 158 1.46 1.80 8.85
N LYS A 159 0.28 1.55 8.28
CA LYS A 159 0.04 1.66 6.83
C LYS A 159 0.37 3.05 6.31
N ARG A 160 -0.19 4.09 6.92
CA ARG A 160 0.01 5.47 6.46
C ARG A 160 1.49 5.83 6.46
N THR A 161 2.19 5.57 7.57
CA THR A 161 3.60 5.93 7.71
C THR A 161 4.53 5.03 6.89
N TYR A 162 4.15 3.78 6.63
CA TYR A 162 4.82 2.92 5.66
C TYR A 162 4.73 3.50 4.24
N LEU A 163 3.56 3.94 3.80
CA LEU A 163 3.37 4.53 2.47
C LEU A 163 4.15 5.85 2.29
N GLU A 164 4.51 6.52 3.38
CA GLU A 164 5.40 7.69 3.38
C GLU A 164 6.89 7.31 3.34
N ASN A 165 7.25 6.05 3.59
CA ASN A 165 8.62 5.54 3.55
C ASN A 165 9.04 5.13 2.14
N TYR A 166 10.36 4.97 1.92
CA TYR A 166 10.92 4.56 0.63
C TYR A 166 10.29 3.26 0.09
N HIS A 167 10.22 2.19 0.90
CA HIS A 167 9.62 0.91 0.48
C HIS A 167 8.16 1.08 0.07
N GLY A 168 7.38 1.80 0.86
CA GLY A 168 5.97 2.05 0.55
C GLY A 168 5.77 2.90 -0.70
N LYS A 169 6.58 3.95 -0.88
CA LYS A 169 6.54 4.80 -2.07
C LYS A 169 6.89 4.02 -3.34
N THR A 170 7.96 3.24 -3.31
CA THR A 170 8.37 2.45 -4.49
C THR A 170 7.35 1.36 -4.82
N ALA A 171 6.77 0.71 -3.81
CA ALA A 171 5.73 -0.30 -4.00
C ALA A 171 4.41 0.30 -4.50
N ALA A 172 3.93 1.36 -3.85
CA ALA A 172 2.61 1.94 -4.13
C ALA A 172 2.61 2.84 -5.37
N LEU A 173 3.59 3.74 -5.50
CA LEU A 173 3.63 4.76 -6.56
C LEU A 173 4.34 4.26 -7.81
N LEU A 174 5.49 3.59 -7.67
CA LEU A 174 6.30 3.17 -8.80
C LEU A 174 5.99 1.76 -9.27
N GLY A 175 5.22 0.98 -8.50
CA GLY A 175 4.89 -0.39 -8.85
C GLY A 175 6.12 -1.32 -8.91
N TYR A 176 7.16 -1.01 -8.13
CA TYR A 176 8.40 -1.78 -8.17
C TYR A 176 8.22 -3.10 -7.41
N GLU A 177 8.26 -4.21 -8.13
CA GLU A 177 7.98 -5.55 -7.59
C GLU A 177 8.95 -6.01 -6.51
N ALA A 178 10.21 -5.57 -6.57
CA ALA A 178 11.22 -5.91 -5.56
C ALA A 178 11.06 -5.11 -4.24
N SER A 179 10.15 -4.14 -4.18
CA SER A 179 9.89 -3.41 -2.95
C SER A 179 9.34 -4.33 -1.87
N ALA A 180 9.75 -4.07 -0.61
CA ALA A 180 9.27 -4.83 0.53
C ALA A 180 7.88 -4.36 0.96
N PHE A 181 6.95 -5.28 1.10
CA PHE A 181 5.61 -5.08 1.66
C PHE A 181 5.56 -5.50 3.14
N CYS A 182 4.46 -5.21 3.82
CA CYS A 182 4.27 -5.57 5.23
C CYS A 182 4.64 -7.04 5.51
N THR A 183 4.17 -7.95 4.65
CA THR A 183 4.38 -9.39 4.80
C THR A 183 5.80 -9.87 4.51
N ASP A 184 6.60 -9.11 3.80
CA ASP A 184 8.01 -9.47 3.54
C ASP A 184 8.85 -9.34 4.81
N CYS A 185 8.55 -8.33 5.63
CA CYS A 185 9.22 -8.11 6.90
C CYS A 185 8.59 -8.93 8.03
N HIS A 186 7.27 -8.88 8.17
CA HIS A 186 6.56 -9.49 9.29
C HIS A 186 6.18 -10.96 9.06
N GLY A 187 6.19 -11.42 7.82
CA GLY A 187 5.62 -12.72 7.42
C GLY A 187 4.09 -12.68 7.38
N ALA A 188 3.50 -13.33 6.39
CA ALA A 188 2.05 -13.31 6.20
C ALA A 188 1.28 -13.98 7.36
N HIS A 189 1.69 -15.19 7.73
CA HIS A 189 1.01 -15.96 8.77
C HIS A 189 1.65 -15.81 10.15
N THR A 190 2.96 -15.61 10.21
CA THR A 190 3.66 -15.43 11.50
C THR A 190 3.45 -14.07 12.12
N SER A 191 3.24 -13.03 11.30
CA SER A 191 3.08 -11.65 11.78
C SER A 191 4.06 -11.31 12.91
N LEU A 192 5.36 -11.51 12.66
CA LEU A 192 6.41 -11.40 13.68
C LEU A 192 6.51 -9.97 14.23
N SER A 193 6.73 -9.86 15.53
CA SER A 193 7.11 -8.58 16.13
C SER A 193 8.59 -8.29 15.84
N LEU A 194 8.87 -7.17 15.19
CA LEU A 194 10.22 -6.72 14.87
C LEU A 194 10.78 -5.75 15.94
N LYS A 195 10.24 -5.77 17.14
CA LYS A 195 10.72 -4.90 18.25
C LYS A 195 12.13 -5.26 18.72
N LYS A 196 12.53 -6.53 18.60
CA LYS A 196 13.90 -6.98 18.87
C LYS A 196 14.77 -6.71 17.66
N LYS A 197 15.91 -6.07 17.86
CA LYS A 197 16.83 -5.67 16.79
C LYS A 197 17.34 -6.85 15.97
N GLU A 198 17.58 -7.97 16.61
CA GLU A 198 18.04 -9.21 15.98
C GLU A 198 16.98 -9.71 14.98
N VAL A 199 15.72 -9.79 15.41
CA VAL A 199 14.60 -10.22 14.58
C VAL A 199 14.36 -9.23 13.42
N ALA A 200 14.53 -7.94 13.68
CA ALA A 200 14.41 -6.91 12.65
C ALA A 200 15.57 -7.02 11.64
N LEU A 201 16.79 -7.31 12.10
CA LEU A 201 17.93 -7.50 11.22
C LEU A 201 17.73 -8.69 10.28
N ASP A 202 17.27 -9.83 10.81
CA ASP A 202 16.95 -11.00 9.98
C ASP A 202 15.93 -10.68 8.90
N ALA A 203 14.93 -9.85 9.22
CA ALA A 203 13.95 -9.39 8.23
C ALA A 203 14.57 -8.49 7.17
N CYS A 204 15.48 -7.59 7.54
CA CYS A 204 16.18 -6.71 6.62
C CYS A 204 17.11 -7.49 5.68
N GLN A 205 17.83 -8.47 6.23
CA GLN A 205 18.85 -9.25 5.51
C GLN A 205 18.27 -10.18 4.45
N LYS A 206 16.97 -10.42 4.43
CA LYS A 206 16.32 -11.14 3.32
C LYS A 206 16.52 -10.46 1.96
N CYS A 207 16.61 -9.14 1.95
CA CYS A 207 16.81 -8.33 0.73
C CYS A 207 18.10 -7.53 0.77
N HIS A 208 18.66 -7.28 1.95
CA HIS A 208 19.88 -6.52 2.20
C HIS A 208 20.89 -7.40 2.95
N PRO A 209 21.52 -8.40 2.31
CA PRO A 209 22.32 -9.43 3.00
C PRO A 209 23.45 -8.86 3.85
N ASP A 210 24.02 -7.73 3.44
CA ASP A 210 25.11 -7.07 4.15
C ASP A 210 24.65 -6.00 5.15
N ALA A 211 23.35 -5.93 5.46
CA ALA A 211 22.84 -4.95 6.41
C ALA A 211 23.44 -5.16 7.80
N PRO A 212 24.13 -4.17 8.37
CA PRO A 212 24.63 -4.24 9.74
C PRO A 212 23.52 -3.94 10.75
N MET A 213 23.76 -4.24 12.05
CA MET A 213 22.81 -4.01 13.12
C MET A 213 22.26 -2.56 13.18
N ARG A 214 23.07 -1.56 12.84
CA ARG A 214 22.63 -0.15 12.76
C ARG A 214 21.47 0.08 11.76
N PHE A 215 21.34 -0.83 10.77
CA PHE A 215 20.27 -0.74 9.76
C PHE A 215 18.87 -0.84 10.39
N THR A 216 18.74 -1.58 11.51
CA THR A 216 17.48 -1.69 12.26
C THR A 216 17.04 -0.39 12.94
N GLY A 217 17.90 0.63 12.95
CA GLY A 217 17.56 1.98 13.43
C GLY A 217 16.79 2.85 12.45
N PHE A 218 16.65 2.44 11.19
CA PHE A 218 15.84 3.17 10.23
C PHE A 218 14.36 3.04 10.55
N VAL A 219 13.66 4.17 10.47
CA VAL A 219 12.20 4.22 10.68
C VAL A 219 11.49 3.78 9.42
N ILE A 220 10.92 2.58 9.43
CA ILE A 220 10.11 2.07 8.30
C ILE A 220 8.66 2.50 8.43
N HIS A 221 8.10 2.46 9.65
CA HIS A 221 6.77 2.98 9.98
C HIS A 221 6.68 3.27 11.48
N ALA A 222 5.75 4.15 11.86
CA ALA A 222 5.40 4.32 13.26
C ALA A 222 4.47 3.20 13.72
N SER A 223 4.25 3.07 15.03
CA SER A 223 3.30 2.13 15.62
C SER A 223 2.37 2.85 16.61
N GLU A 224 1.11 2.43 16.66
CA GLU A 224 0.15 2.91 17.65
C GLU A 224 0.26 2.17 19.00
N GLU A 225 0.89 0.98 18.99
CA GLU A 225 0.94 0.15 20.19
C GLU A 225 1.70 0.81 21.33
N GLY A 226 0.95 1.39 22.25
CA GLY A 226 1.43 1.95 23.51
C GLY A 226 2.44 3.08 23.29
N LEU A 227 2.04 4.31 23.51
CA LEU A 227 2.85 5.53 23.44
C LEU A 227 4.07 5.46 24.39
N LYS A 228 4.97 4.50 24.17
CA LYS A 228 6.27 4.50 24.80
C LYS A 228 7.09 5.66 24.24
N LYS A 229 7.97 6.22 25.03
CA LYS A 229 8.84 7.34 24.64
C LYS A 229 9.53 7.15 23.29
N GLU A 230 9.92 5.90 22.99
CA GLU A 230 10.52 5.49 21.71
C GLU A 230 9.57 5.65 20.51
N GLU A 231 8.29 5.32 20.67
CA GLU A 231 7.28 5.46 19.59
C GLU A 231 6.96 6.91 19.30
N VAL A 232 6.90 7.76 20.36
CA VAL A 232 6.73 9.21 20.20
C VAL A 232 7.90 9.80 19.40
N GLU A 233 9.12 9.35 19.66
CA GLU A 233 10.30 9.82 18.92
C GLU A 233 10.27 9.36 17.46
N LYS A 234 9.85 8.14 17.17
CA LYS A 234 9.64 7.65 15.79
C LYS A 234 8.60 8.51 15.06
N LEU A 235 7.48 8.85 15.70
CA LEU A 235 6.46 9.73 15.13
C LEU A 235 7.01 11.14 14.83
N LYS A 236 7.87 11.70 15.72
CA LYS A 236 8.54 12.97 15.48
C LYS A 236 9.44 12.90 14.23
N LYS A 237 10.25 11.84 14.09
CA LYS A 237 11.13 11.65 12.93
C LYS A 237 10.33 11.59 11.63
N VAL A 238 9.22 10.84 11.60
CA VAL A 238 8.32 10.77 10.44
C VAL A 238 7.77 12.16 10.08
N LYS A 239 7.34 12.96 11.07
CA LYS A 239 6.89 14.32 10.82
C LYS A 239 7.98 15.22 10.23
N ILE A 240 9.20 15.13 10.76
CA ILE A 240 10.34 15.91 10.23
C ILE A 240 10.60 15.58 8.77
N ILE A 241 10.65 14.28 8.43
CA ILE A 241 10.84 13.83 7.04
C ILE A 241 9.79 14.45 6.12
N LYS A 242 8.53 14.44 6.54
CA LYS A 242 7.42 15.02 5.77
C LYS A 242 7.59 16.52 5.54
N TRP A 243 8.02 17.27 6.55
CA TRP A 243 8.28 18.70 6.38
C TRP A 243 9.44 18.98 5.44
N VAL A 244 10.49 18.17 5.46
CA VAL A 244 11.60 18.27 4.52
C VAL A 244 11.13 18.01 3.08
N GLU A 245 10.30 16.98 2.87
CA GLU A 245 9.71 16.67 1.55
C GLU A 245 8.88 17.85 1.02
N ILE A 246 8.01 18.42 1.86
CA ILE A 246 7.20 19.60 1.49
C ILE A 246 8.10 20.79 1.16
N GLY A 247 9.08 21.09 1.99
CA GLY A 247 10.02 22.19 1.77
C GLY A 247 10.78 22.05 0.45
N PHE A 248 11.25 20.85 0.15
CA PHE A 248 11.91 20.56 -1.12
C PHE A 248 10.96 20.71 -2.32
N GLY A 249 9.72 20.22 -2.19
CA GLY A 249 8.69 20.41 -3.22
C GLY A 249 8.39 21.88 -3.52
N ILE A 250 8.29 22.70 -2.48
CA ILE A 250 8.11 24.16 -2.61
C ILE A 250 9.32 24.79 -3.31
N LEU A 251 10.55 24.40 -2.93
CA LEU A 251 11.76 24.94 -3.56
C LEU A 251 11.78 24.64 -5.07
N VAL A 252 11.50 23.38 -5.45
CA VAL A 252 11.43 22.99 -6.86
C VAL A 252 10.35 23.79 -7.60
N PHE A 253 9.18 23.93 -7.00
CA PHE A 253 8.10 24.72 -7.59
C PHE A 253 8.51 26.18 -7.82
N VAL A 254 9.14 26.83 -6.85
CA VAL A 254 9.61 28.23 -6.95
C VAL A 254 10.64 28.38 -8.08
N VAL A 255 11.60 27.45 -8.15
CA VAL A 255 12.62 27.45 -9.20
C VAL A 255 11.98 27.32 -10.59
N LEU A 256 11.08 26.36 -10.75
CA LEU A 256 10.35 26.18 -12.01
C LEU A 256 9.51 27.41 -12.37
N ALA A 257 8.75 27.95 -11.43
CA ALA A 257 7.94 29.15 -11.62
C ALA A 257 8.79 30.34 -12.07
N PHE A 258 9.98 30.53 -11.46
CA PHE A 258 10.92 31.57 -11.88
C PHE A 258 11.37 31.40 -13.32
N PHE A 259 11.81 30.23 -13.72
CA PHE A 259 12.27 29.95 -15.08
C PHE A 259 11.15 30.10 -16.11
N TYR A 260 9.96 29.58 -15.82
CA TYR A 260 8.81 29.72 -16.71
C TYR A 260 8.35 31.17 -16.86
N SER A 261 8.32 31.93 -15.76
CA SER A 261 7.98 33.36 -15.77
C SER A 261 8.98 34.15 -16.60
N HIS A 262 10.27 33.90 -16.40
CA HIS A 262 11.33 34.57 -17.18
C HIS A 262 11.20 34.25 -18.70
N THR A 263 10.98 32.98 -19.01
CA THR A 263 10.79 32.55 -20.42
C THR A 263 9.56 33.20 -21.04
N LEU A 264 8.45 33.27 -20.29
CA LEU A 264 7.22 33.91 -20.74
C LEU A 264 7.44 35.40 -21.06
N VAL A 265 8.09 36.14 -20.15
CA VAL A 265 8.41 37.57 -20.35
C VAL A 265 9.31 37.76 -21.57
N TRP A 266 10.30 36.87 -21.76
CA TRP A 266 11.15 36.90 -22.95
C TRP A 266 10.35 36.70 -24.25
N ILE A 267 9.44 35.73 -24.27
CA ILE A 267 8.56 35.46 -25.43
C ILE A 267 7.67 36.65 -25.74
N LEU A 268 7.03 37.22 -24.69
CA LEU A 268 6.16 38.40 -24.86
C LEU A 268 6.92 39.60 -25.41
N ARG A 269 8.16 39.83 -24.92
CA ARG A 269 9.01 40.89 -25.44
C ARG A 269 9.34 40.64 -26.92
N LYS A 270 9.70 39.44 -27.32
CA LYS A 270 9.98 39.08 -28.69
C LYS A 270 8.75 39.24 -29.60
N ALA A 271 7.58 38.82 -29.16
CA ALA A 271 6.32 39.03 -29.89
C ALA A 271 6.00 40.51 -30.06
N HIS A 272 6.17 41.34 -29.03
CA HIS A 272 5.98 42.78 -29.11
C HIS A 272 6.99 43.45 -30.06
N GLU A 273 8.26 43.08 -30.05
CA GLU A 273 9.28 43.58 -30.99
C GLU A 273 8.90 43.22 -32.44
N TRP A 274 8.36 42.03 -32.67
CA TRP A 274 7.91 41.58 -33.99
C TRP A 274 6.70 42.41 -34.48
N LEU A 275 5.68 42.60 -33.63
CA LEU A 275 4.48 43.39 -33.96
C LEU A 275 4.79 44.86 -34.23
N ARG A 276 5.85 45.43 -33.65
CA ARG A 276 6.25 46.84 -33.92
C ARG A 276 7.02 47.03 -35.21
N ARG A 277 7.52 45.96 -35.83
CA ARG A 277 8.30 46.02 -37.06
C ARG A 277 7.48 45.75 -38.32
N GLY A 278 6.23 45.31 -38.20
CA GLY A 278 5.23 45.21 -39.24
C GLY A 278 4.37 46.48 -39.26
#